data_408547b4fbddb817646b6f21fca0f6c4
#
_entry.id   408547b4fbddb817646b6f21fca0f6c4
#
_cell.length_a   1.000
_cell.length_b   1.000
_cell.length_c   1.000
_cell.angle_alpha   90.00
_cell.angle_beta   90.00
_cell.angle_gamma   90.00
#
_symmetry.space_group_name_H-M   'P 1'
#
loop_
_entity.id
_entity.type
_entity.pdbx_description
1 polymer ?
#
loop_
_entity_poly.entity_id
_entity_poly.type
_entity_poly.pdbx_seq_one_letter_code
_entity_poly.pdbx_strand_id
1 'polypeptide(L)'
;FARNTGRPVFVHRALIGSAELEALGIPSGQLECFDENVPVELGPFRLKAFATSHDSPHPVGYTIAVAGYGFMVLTDTGTYDATMVEKAKDADVLFLEANYEPRMLERGPYPLYLKRRIAGEHGHLSNHAALELLRTCSDGSGRFRMVYFCHLSLINNDPELLARQLGGLESVDAGLVVCHHGIQYVDEIG
;
A
#
# COMPACT_ATOMS: atom_id res chain seq x y z
N PHE A 1 -17.70 -11.35 6.34
CA PHE A 1 -18.54 -10.43 5.55
C PHE A 1 -19.00 -11.10 4.25
N ALA A 2 -18.11 -11.44 3.31
CA ALA A 2 -18.45 -11.97 1.98
C ALA A 2 -19.39 -13.20 2.03
N ARG A 3 -19.08 -14.20 2.87
CA ARG A 3 -19.92 -15.41 3.03
C ARG A 3 -21.38 -15.12 3.38
N ASN A 4 -21.63 -14.05 4.13
CA ASN A 4 -22.97 -13.69 4.63
C ASN A 4 -23.72 -12.75 3.67
N THR A 5 -23.03 -12.09 2.76
CA THR A 5 -23.61 -11.09 1.85
C THR A 5 -23.80 -11.61 0.43
N GLY A 6 -23.21 -12.75 0.08
CA GLY A 6 -23.23 -13.28 -1.29
C GLY A 6 -22.47 -12.41 -2.30
N ARG A 7 -21.70 -11.42 -1.82
CA ARG A 7 -20.94 -10.52 -2.69
C ARG A 7 -19.74 -11.25 -3.32
N PRO A 8 -19.36 -10.92 -4.57
CA PRO A 8 -18.17 -11.49 -5.19
C PRO A 8 -16.92 -11.10 -4.39
N VAL A 9 -15.96 -12.01 -4.37
CA VAL A 9 -14.63 -11.83 -3.79
C VAL A 9 -13.61 -12.01 -4.90
N PHE A 10 -12.91 -10.94 -5.22
CA PHE A 10 -11.85 -10.99 -6.21
C PHE A 10 -10.56 -11.50 -5.57
N VAL A 11 -9.98 -12.54 -6.15
CA VAL A 11 -8.75 -13.17 -5.68
C VAL A 11 -7.77 -13.30 -6.85
N HIS A 12 -6.48 -13.20 -6.54
CA HIS A 12 -5.48 -13.45 -7.56
C HIS A 12 -5.59 -14.90 -8.06
N ARG A 13 -5.55 -15.12 -9.38
CA ARG A 13 -5.76 -16.42 -10.01
C ARG A 13 -4.85 -17.52 -9.45
N ALA A 14 -3.61 -17.18 -9.15
CA ALA A 14 -2.65 -18.11 -8.60
C ALA A 14 -2.97 -18.62 -7.17
N LEU A 15 -3.91 -17.96 -6.47
CA LEU A 15 -4.37 -18.41 -5.15
C LEU A 15 -5.48 -19.45 -5.20
N ILE A 16 -6.09 -19.66 -6.38
CA ILE A 16 -7.16 -20.66 -6.54
C ILE A 16 -6.62 -22.07 -6.24
N GLY A 17 -7.28 -22.74 -5.31
CA GLY A 17 -6.86 -24.06 -4.81
C GLY A 17 -5.75 -24.01 -3.75
N SER A 18 -5.34 -22.83 -3.28
CA SER A 18 -4.43 -22.75 -2.14
C SER A 18 -5.13 -23.07 -0.82
N ALA A 19 -4.39 -23.65 0.11
CA ALA A 19 -4.92 -24.00 1.45
C ALA A 19 -5.37 -22.76 2.22
N GLU A 20 -4.70 -21.62 2.03
CA GLU A 20 -5.02 -20.34 2.65
C GLU A 20 -6.39 -19.82 2.18
N LEU A 21 -6.66 -19.90 0.87
CA LEU A 21 -7.95 -19.48 0.32
C LEU A 21 -9.08 -20.43 0.76
N GLU A 22 -8.83 -21.73 0.72
CA GLU A 22 -9.80 -22.77 1.17
C GLU A 22 -10.16 -22.59 2.65
N ALA A 23 -9.18 -22.26 3.51
CA ALA A 23 -9.39 -22.02 4.94
C ALA A 23 -10.34 -20.85 5.22
N LEU A 24 -10.49 -19.89 4.29
CA LEU A 24 -11.45 -18.79 4.42
C LEU A 24 -12.89 -19.27 4.29
N GLY A 25 -13.15 -20.45 3.72
CA GLY A 25 -14.47 -21.03 3.54
C GLY A 25 -15.42 -20.17 2.69
N ILE A 26 -14.88 -19.45 1.71
CA ILE A 26 -15.67 -18.65 0.76
C ILE A 26 -16.21 -19.61 -0.30
N PRO A 27 -17.55 -19.60 -0.57
CA PRO A 27 -18.11 -20.42 -1.62
C PRO A 27 -17.46 -20.17 -2.98
N SER A 28 -17.11 -21.20 -3.71
CA SER A 28 -16.44 -21.09 -5.01
C SER A 28 -17.22 -20.23 -6.02
N GLY A 29 -18.55 -20.25 -5.97
CA GLY A 29 -19.41 -19.40 -6.81
C GLY A 29 -19.36 -17.90 -6.47
N GLN A 30 -18.68 -17.50 -5.40
CA GLN A 30 -18.42 -16.09 -5.05
C GLN A 30 -16.99 -15.65 -5.43
N LEU A 31 -16.12 -16.57 -5.85
CA LEU A 31 -14.76 -16.25 -6.22
C LEU A 31 -14.69 -15.78 -7.68
N GLU A 32 -14.17 -14.58 -7.89
CA GLU A 32 -13.81 -14.05 -9.18
C GLU A 32 -12.30 -13.84 -9.25
N CYS A 33 -11.69 -14.24 -10.37
CA CYS A 33 -10.23 -14.18 -10.52
C CYS A 33 -9.80 -12.89 -11.17
N PHE A 34 -8.66 -12.36 -10.70
CA PHE A 34 -7.92 -11.34 -11.41
C PHE A 34 -6.47 -11.79 -11.64
N ASP A 35 -5.80 -11.12 -12.57
CA ASP A 35 -4.37 -11.28 -12.85
C ASP A 35 -3.69 -9.90 -12.80
N GLU A 36 -2.38 -9.87 -12.50
CA GLU A 36 -1.63 -8.61 -12.48
C GLU A 36 -1.69 -7.93 -13.85
N ASN A 37 -1.75 -6.62 -13.82
CA ASN A 37 -1.81 -5.74 -14.99
C ASN A 37 -3.04 -5.92 -15.91
N VAL A 38 -3.96 -6.82 -15.58
CA VAL A 38 -5.24 -6.96 -16.27
C VAL A 38 -6.29 -6.10 -15.54
N PRO A 39 -6.97 -5.17 -16.24
CA PRO A 39 -7.97 -4.34 -15.60
C PRO A 39 -9.19 -5.14 -15.15
N VAL A 40 -9.71 -4.81 -13.96
CA VAL A 40 -10.99 -5.27 -13.44
C VAL A 40 -11.92 -4.07 -13.34
N GLU A 41 -13.09 -4.15 -13.98
CA GLU A 41 -14.09 -3.09 -13.94
C GLU A 41 -15.12 -3.39 -12.85
N LEU A 42 -15.26 -2.48 -11.88
CA LEU A 42 -16.20 -2.59 -10.75
C LEU A 42 -17.10 -1.35 -10.69
N GLY A 43 -18.18 -1.36 -11.45
CA GLY A 43 -19.03 -0.17 -11.59
C GLY A 43 -18.24 0.99 -12.21
N PRO A 44 -18.12 2.15 -11.52
CA PRO A 44 -17.35 3.27 -12.03
C PRO A 44 -15.83 3.12 -11.83
N PHE A 45 -15.36 2.10 -11.12
CA PHE A 45 -13.96 1.88 -10.78
C PHE A 45 -13.29 0.96 -11.80
N ARG A 46 -12.09 1.35 -12.23
CA ARG A 46 -11.19 0.51 -12.99
C ARG A 46 -9.95 0.23 -12.18
N LEU A 47 -9.77 -1.02 -11.77
CA LEU A 47 -8.67 -1.47 -10.92
C LEU A 47 -7.64 -2.25 -11.76
N LYS A 48 -6.36 -2.08 -11.44
CA LYS A 48 -5.28 -2.95 -11.90
C LYS A 48 -4.39 -3.31 -10.72
N ALA A 49 -4.15 -4.60 -10.54
CA ALA A 49 -3.16 -5.09 -9.59
C ALA A 49 -1.77 -5.08 -10.21
N PHE A 50 -0.75 -4.86 -9.40
CA PHE A 50 0.66 -5.04 -9.76
C PHE A 50 1.39 -5.74 -8.60
N ALA A 51 2.41 -6.54 -8.92
CA ALA A 51 3.16 -7.27 -7.90
C ALA A 51 3.88 -6.31 -6.94
N THR A 52 3.88 -6.66 -5.65
CA THR A 52 4.72 -6.04 -4.60
C THR A 52 5.76 -7.05 -4.10
N SER A 53 6.74 -6.58 -3.33
CA SER A 53 7.78 -7.43 -2.75
C SER A 53 7.45 -7.71 -1.30
N HIS A 54 6.70 -8.79 -1.04
CA HIS A 54 6.30 -9.20 0.30
C HIS A 54 6.35 -10.73 0.47
N ASP A 55 6.40 -11.20 1.70
CA ASP A 55 6.51 -12.63 2.03
C ASP A 55 5.16 -13.36 2.15
N SER A 56 4.14 -12.83 1.50
CA SER A 56 2.83 -13.48 1.32
C SER A 56 2.69 -14.09 -0.08
N PRO A 57 1.82 -15.09 -0.28
CA PRO A 57 1.55 -15.63 -1.60
C PRO A 57 0.93 -14.56 -2.52
N HIS A 58 1.59 -14.27 -3.65
CA HIS A 58 1.14 -13.31 -4.67
C HIS A 58 0.72 -11.94 -4.11
N PRO A 59 1.62 -11.21 -3.44
CA PRO A 59 1.32 -9.91 -2.87
C PRO A 59 1.15 -8.88 -4.00
N VAL A 60 0.13 -8.02 -3.87
CA VAL A 60 -0.18 -7.02 -4.89
C VAL A 60 -0.51 -5.66 -4.30
N GLY A 61 -0.07 -4.60 -4.97
CA GLY A 61 -0.59 -3.27 -4.85
C GLY A 61 -1.64 -2.99 -5.93
N TYR A 62 -2.29 -1.84 -5.88
CA TYR A 62 -3.37 -1.50 -6.81
C TYR A 62 -3.21 -0.09 -7.37
N THR A 63 -3.52 0.06 -8.66
CA THR A 63 -3.91 1.34 -9.24
C THR A 63 -5.41 1.31 -9.50
N ILE A 64 -6.09 2.42 -9.19
CA ILE A 64 -7.55 2.54 -9.29
C ILE A 64 -7.84 3.84 -10.03
N ALA A 65 -8.66 3.77 -11.05
CA ALA A 65 -9.16 4.96 -11.76
C ALA A 65 -10.67 5.08 -11.55
N VAL A 66 -11.13 6.27 -11.20
CA VAL A 66 -12.55 6.60 -11.02
C VAL A 66 -12.78 8.10 -11.21
N ALA A 67 -13.80 8.48 -11.94
CA ALA A 67 -14.21 9.87 -12.15
C ALA A 67 -13.08 10.81 -12.65
N GLY A 68 -12.13 10.29 -13.41
CA GLY A 68 -10.98 11.05 -13.93
C GLY A 68 -9.78 11.13 -12.97
N TYR A 69 -9.89 10.63 -11.76
CA TYR A 69 -8.80 10.55 -10.77
C TYR A 69 -8.13 9.18 -10.77
N GLY A 70 -6.81 9.20 -10.57
CA GLY A 70 -5.98 8.02 -10.36
C GLY A 70 -5.58 7.86 -8.89
N PHE A 71 -5.73 6.66 -8.36
CA PHE A 71 -5.28 6.30 -7.02
C PHE A 71 -4.25 5.18 -7.11
N MET A 72 -3.26 5.18 -6.21
CA MET A 72 -2.36 4.06 -6.03
C MET A 72 -2.35 3.62 -4.57
N VAL A 73 -2.42 2.32 -4.35
CA VAL A 73 -2.24 1.71 -3.02
C VAL A 73 -0.98 0.86 -3.07
N LEU A 74 0.03 1.26 -2.30
CA LEU A 74 1.31 0.58 -2.18
C LEU A 74 1.57 0.29 -0.71
N THR A 75 1.14 -0.88 -0.26
CA THR A 75 1.36 -1.43 1.06
C THR A 75 1.89 -2.86 0.94
N ASP A 76 2.40 -3.40 2.02
CA ASP A 76 2.97 -4.75 2.04
C ASP A 76 4.05 -4.92 0.96
N THR A 77 5.10 -4.10 1.08
CA THR A 77 6.28 -4.18 0.21
C THR A 77 7.53 -3.79 0.97
N GLY A 78 8.56 -4.63 0.92
CA GLY A 78 9.86 -4.33 1.56
C GLY A 78 10.76 -3.44 0.71
N THR A 79 10.45 -3.32 -0.60
CA THR A 79 11.20 -2.49 -1.55
C THR A 79 10.28 -2.01 -2.67
N TYR A 80 10.77 -1.08 -3.49
CA TYR A 80 10.06 -0.60 -4.68
C TYR A 80 11.01 -0.54 -5.89
N ASP A 81 10.44 -0.62 -7.06
CA ASP A 81 11.15 -0.55 -8.34
C ASP A 81 10.74 0.68 -9.18
N ALA A 82 11.39 0.85 -10.32
CA ALA A 82 11.10 1.96 -11.24
C ALA A 82 9.65 1.92 -11.76
N THR A 83 9.06 0.75 -11.90
CA THR A 83 7.65 0.61 -12.36
C THR A 83 6.68 1.13 -11.31
N MET A 84 6.96 0.88 -10.02
CA MET A 84 6.16 1.40 -8.92
C MET A 84 6.30 2.92 -8.80
N VAL A 85 7.51 3.47 -9.01
CA VAL A 85 7.76 4.91 -9.06
C VAL A 85 6.93 5.57 -10.17
N GLU A 86 6.93 5.02 -11.38
CA GLU A 86 6.15 5.57 -12.50
C GLU A 86 4.64 5.50 -12.22
N LYS A 87 4.14 4.40 -11.62
CA LYS A 87 2.74 4.33 -11.21
C LYS A 87 2.37 5.35 -10.13
N ALA A 88 3.30 5.61 -9.20
CA ALA A 88 3.11 6.63 -8.17
C ALA A 88 3.03 8.03 -8.79
N LYS A 89 3.91 8.36 -9.73
CA LYS A 89 3.89 9.65 -10.46
C LYS A 89 2.56 9.89 -11.20
N ASP A 90 1.95 8.84 -11.71
CA ASP A 90 0.67 8.90 -12.44
C ASP A 90 -0.57 8.99 -11.54
N ALA A 91 -0.43 8.81 -10.23
CA ALA A 91 -1.54 8.86 -9.29
C ALA A 91 -1.86 10.30 -8.84
N ASP A 92 -3.15 10.63 -8.69
CA ASP A 92 -3.60 11.85 -8.02
C ASP A 92 -3.58 11.67 -6.49
N VAL A 93 -3.83 10.46 -6.02
CA VAL A 93 -3.82 10.10 -4.60
C VAL A 93 -2.97 8.85 -4.38
N LEU A 94 -2.00 8.96 -3.48
CA LEU A 94 -1.10 7.86 -3.14
C LEU A 94 -1.34 7.40 -1.69
N PHE A 95 -1.70 6.13 -1.51
CA PHE A 95 -1.65 5.44 -0.22
C PHE A 95 -0.34 4.69 -0.13
N LEU A 96 0.59 5.20 0.67
CA LEU A 96 1.96 4.73 0.75
C LEU A 96 2.25 4.11 2.11
N GLU A 97 2.79 2.91 2.11
CA GLU A 97 3.29 2.30 3.34
C GLU A 97 4.42 3.12 3.94
N ALA A 98 4.35 3.34 5.25
CA ALA A 98 5.44 3.78 6.10
C ALA A 98 5.39 2.95 7.39
N ASN A 99 5.83 1.69 7.30
CA ASN A 99 5.52 0.72 8.36
C ASN A 99 6.33 0.99 9.62
N TYR A 100 7.62 1.22 9.51
CA TYR A 100 8.49 1.31 10.69
C TYR A 100 9.53 2.43 10.59
N GLU A 101 9.86 2.98 11.75
CA GLU A 101 11.04 3.80 11.96
C GLU A 101 12.24 2.87 12.23
N PRO A 102 13.35 2.94 11.47
CA PRO A 102 14.49 2.02 11.60
C PRO A 102 15.04 1.91 13.02
N ARG A 103 15.18 3.03 13.74
CA ARG A 103 15.70 3.04 15.11
C ARG A 103 14.71 2.42 16.12
N MET A 104 13.41 2.59 15.90
CA MET A 104 12.40 1.97 16.77
C MET A 104 12.37 0.46 16.54
N LEU A 105 12.45 -0.01 15.30
CA LEU A 105 12.55 -1.43 14.99
C LEU A 105 13.81 -2.04 15.60
N GLU A 106 14.97 -1.39 15.45
CA GLU A 106 16.25 -1.86 16.00
C GLU A 106 16.17 -2.04 17.53
N ARG A 107 15.63 -1.06 18.24
CA ARG A 107 15.55 -1.04 19.71
C ARG A 107 14.29 -1.69 20.28
N GLY A 108 13.31 -1.99 19.43
CA GLY A 108 12.02 -2.54 19.81
C GLY A 108 12.10 -3.96 20.38
N PRO A 109 10.99 -4.47 20.93
CA PRO A 109 10.97 -5.73 21.68
C PRO A 109 11.04 -6.99 20.81
N TYR A 110 10.99 -6.86 19.48
CA TYR A 110 10.96 -8.01 18.59
C TYR A 110 12.28 -8.78 18.57
N PRO A 111 12.24 -10.11 18.45
CA PRO A 111 13.43 -10.93 18.28
C PRO A 111 14.13 -10.61 16.95
N LEU A 112 15.43 -10.86 16.88
CA LEU A 112 16.28 -10.44 15.75
C LEU A 112 15.80 -10.99 14.40
N TYR A 113 15.30 -12.24 14.36
CA TYR A 113 14.81 -12.83 13.12
C TYR A 113 13.60 -12.07 12.56
N LEU A 114 12.69 -11.61 13.46
CA LEU A 114 11.51 -10.83 13.04
C LEU A 114 11.90 -9.43 12.60
N LYS A 115 12.86 -8.77 13.27
CA LYS A 115 13.40 -7.49 12.83
C LYS A 115 14.02 -7.58 11.43
N ARG A 116 14.79 -8.64 11.16
CA ARG A 116 15.36 -8.89 9.82
C ARG A 116 14.30 -9.16 8.77
N ARG A 117 13.24 -9.90 9.12
CA ARG A 117 12.11 -10.14 8.23
C ARG A 117 11.40 -8.83 7.88
N ILE A 118 11.07 -8.00 8.87
CA ILE A 118 10.39 -6.71 8.68
C ILE A 118 11.23 -5.78 7.80
N ALA A 119 12.53 -5.68 8.05
CA ALA A 119 13.44 -4.79 7.33
C ALA A 119 14.00 -5.37 6.02
N GLY A 120 13.62 -6.59 5.66
CA GLY A 120 14.10 -7.27 4.46
C GLY A 120 13.35 -6.82 3.19
N GLU A 121 13.88 -7.22 2.02
CA GLU A 121 13.29 -6.92 0.70
C GLU A 121 11.86 -7.42 0.53
N HIS A 122 11.48 -8.48 1.26
CA HIS A 122 10.12 -9.03 1.29
C HIS A 122 9.37 -8.72 2.58
N GLY A 123 9.82 -7.70 3.31
CA GLY A 123 9.17 -7.22 4.53
C GLY A 123 8.27 -6.02 4.27
N HIS A 124 8.63 -4.88 4.89
CA HIS A 124 7.85 -3.65 4.83
C HIS A 124 8.73 -2.43 4.54
N LEU A 125 8.14 -1.38 3.98
CA LEU A 125 8.80 -0.10 3.75
C LEU A 125 9.03 0.64 5.07
N SER A 126 10.27 1.09 5.28
CA SER A 126 10.58 2.01 6.38
C SER A 126 10.07 3.42 6.08
N ASN A 127 9.94 4.26 7.11
CA ASN A 127 9.68 5.68 6.94
C ASN A 127 10.67 6.32 5.95
N HIS A 128 11.95 6.02 6.10
CA HIS A 128 13.00 6.54 5.22
C HIS A 128 12.77 6.18 3.76
N ALA A 129 12.51 4.90 3.46
CA ALA A 129 12.27 4.42 2.09
C ALA A 129 11.01 5.03 1.48
N ALA A 130 9.94 5.20 2.28
CA ALA A 130 8.71 5.87 1.85
C ALA A 130 8.97 7.33 1.46
N LEU A 131 9.72 8.07 2.28
CA LEU A 131 10.08 9.46 2.00
C LEU A 131 11.01 9.58 0.79
N GLU A 132 11.92 8.63 0.59
CA GLU A 132 12.81 8.58 -0.57
C GLU A 132 12.04 8.31 -1.87
N LEU A 133 11.08 7.36 -1.86
CA LEU A 133 10.16 7.14 -2.98
C LEU A 133 9.44 8.43 -3.34
N LEU A 134 8.88 9.12 -2.34
CA LEU A 134 8.16 10.37 -2.57
C LEU A 134 9.05 11.46 -3.16
N ARG A 135 10.29 11.63 -2.68
CA ARG A 135 11.27 12.55 -3.28
C ARG A 135 11.58 12.21 -4.73
N THR A 136 11.74 10.93 -5.03
CA THR A 136 11.99 10.44 -6.39
C THR A 136 10.80 10.73 -7.32
N CYS A 137 9.57 10.71 -6.80
CA CYS A 137 8.38 11.08 -7.56
C CYS A 137 8.21 12.60 -7.73
N SER A 138 8.82 13.41 -6.86
CA SER A 138 8.62 14.87 -6.80
C SER A 138 9.63 15.66 -7.64
N ASP A 139 10.29 15.04 -8.61
CA ASP A 139 11.23 15.68 -9.55
C ASP A 139 10.54 16.61 -10.58
N GLY A 140 9.29 16.99 -10.34
CA GLY A 140 8.45 17.83 -11.20
C GLY A 140 7.54 17.08 -12.16
N SER A 141 7.56 15.75 -12.15
CA SER A 141 6.73 14.91 -13.01
C SER A 141 5.55 14.24 -12.29
N GLY A 142 5.59 14.16 -10.96
CA GLY A 142 4.50 13.59 -10.15
C GLY A 142 3.28 14.52 -10.10
N ARG A 143 2.09 13.94 -10.26
CA ARG A 143 0.81 14.67 -10.28
C ARG A 143 -0.04 14.47 -9.03
N PHE A 144 0.48 13.79 -8.01
CA PHE A 144 -0.29 13.53 -6.80
C PHE A 144 -0.61 14.83 -6.06
N ARG A 145 -1.86 14.89 -5.62
CA ARG A 145 -2.44 15.99 -4.83
C ARG A 145 -2.45 15.65 -3.34
N MET A 146 -2.57 14.35 -3.03
CA MET A 146 -2.63 13.85 -1.66
C MET A 146 -1.77 12.59 -1.52
N VAL A 147 -1.04 12.51 -0.42
CA VAL A 147 -0.31 11.30 -0.02
C VAL A 147 -0.72 10.91 1.40
N TYR A 148 -1.26 9.71 1.54
CA TYR A 148 -1.62 9.12 2.82
C TYR A 148 -0.55 8.12 3.22
N PHE A 149 0.23 8.42 4.25
CA PHE A 149 1.14 7.46 4.86
C PHE A 149 0.34 6.54 5.76
N CYS A 150 0.27 5.28 5.41
CA CYS A 150 -0.56 4.27 6.05
C CYS A 150 0.24 3.02 6.39
N HIS A 151 -0.45 1.98 6.90
CA HIS A 151 0.16 0.70 7.30
C HIS A 151 1.27 0.85 8.35
N LEU A 152 1.14 1.83 9.26
CA LEU A 152 2.10 2.10 10.32
C LEU A 152 2.06 1.01 11.39
N SER A 153 3.22 0.52 11.81
CA SER A 153 3.35 -0.40 12.93
C SER A 153 3.03 0.29 14.25
N LEU A 154 2.14 -0.31 15.04
CA LEU A 154 1.81 0.20 16.38
C LEU A 154 2.97 0.09 17.40
N ILE A 155 4.00 -0.71 17.08
CA ILE A 155 5.14 -0.98 17.98
C ILE A 155 6.42 -0.34 17.48
N ASN A 156 6.64 -0.35 16.17
CA ASN A 156 7.91 0.07 15.57
C ASN A 156 7.80 1.39 14.81
N ASN A 157 6.69 2.12 14.98
CA ASN A 157 6.53 3.46 14.40
C ASN A 157 5.80 4.39 15.39
N ASP A 158 5.92 5.68 15.11
CA ASP A 158 5.26 6.76 15.84
C ASP A 158 4.76 7.77 14.78
N PRO A 159 3.42 7.94 14.65
CA PRO A 159 2.85 8.89 13.69
C PRO A 159 3.36 10.33 13.86
N GLU A 160 3.60 10.77 15.10
CA GLU A 160 4.13 12.10 15.39
C GLU A 160 5.59 12.25 14.92
N LEU A 161 6.37 11.17 15.03
CA LEU A 161 7.74 11.15 14.52
C LEU A 161 7.75 11.22 13.00
N LEU A 162 6.91 10.43 12.34
CA LEU A 162 6.76 10.47 10.88
C LEU A 162 6.30 11.87 10.42
N ALA A 163 5.31 12.46 11.07
CA ALA A 163 4.84 13.82 10.76
C ALA A 163 5.96 14.87 10.84
N ARG A 164 6.85 14.76 11.83
CA ARG A 164 8.04 15.64 11.92
C ARG A 164 9.03 15.39 10.77
N GLN A 165 9.20 14.15 10.33
CA GLN A 165 10.07 13.81 9.19
C GLN A 165 9.53 14.38 7.86
N LEU A 166 8.19 14.50 7.72
CA LEU A 166 7.55 15.12 6.55
C LEU A 166 7.89 16.61 6.41
N GLY A 167 8.18 17.30 7.51
CA GLY A 167 8.61 18.71 7.48
C GLY A 167 9.88 18.98 6.64
N GLY A 168 10.63 17.95 6.27
CA GLY A 168 11.78 18.04 5.35
C GLY A 168 11.44 17.79 3.87
N LEU A 169 10.15 17.74 3.51
CA LEU A 169 9.66 17.51 2.14
C LEU A 169 9.06 18.79 1.51
N GLU A 170 9.73 19.92 1.69
CA GLU A 170 9.25 21.22 1.15
C GLU A 170 9.12 21.25 -0.38
N SER A 171 9.75 20.30 -1.10
CA SER A 171 9.65 20.18 -2.56
C SER A 171 8.41 19.42 -3.04
N VAL A 172 7.61 18.85 -2.15
CA VAL A 172 6.41 18.08 -2.49
C VAL A 172 5.20 18.99 -2.44
N ASP A 173 4.68 19.34 -3.61
CA ASP A 173 3.46 20.15 -3.74
C ASP A 173 2.20 19.23 -3.64
N ALA A 174 1.97 18.68 -2.47
CA ALA A 174 0.83 17.80 -2.18
C ALA A 174 0.43 17.88 -0.70
N GLY A 175 -0.82 17.55 -0.40
CA GLY A 175 -1.27 17.30 0.95
C GLY A 175 -0.64 16.02 1.50
N LEU A 176 0.02 16.09 2.65
CA LEU A 176 0.66 14.95 3.30
C LEU A 176 -0.09 14.59 4.58
N VAL A 177 -0.61 13.38 4.66
CA VAL A 177 -1.42 12.90 5.79
C VAL A 177 -0.77 11.66 6.39
N VAL A 178 -0.51 11.67 7.70
CA VAL A 178 -0.11 10.47 8.45
C VAL A 178 -1.36 9.83 9.03
N CYS A 179 -1.65 8.60 8.61
CA CYS A 179 -2.83 7.87 9.07
C CYS A 179 -2.63 7.30 10.47
N HIS A 180 -3.56 7.58 11.36
CA HIS A 180 -3.61 7.00 12.70
C HIS A 180 -4.54 5.79 12.73
N HIS A 181 -4.19 4.78 13.52
CA HIS A 181 -5.01 3.59 13.69
C HIS A 181 -6.42 3.93 14.21
N GLY A 182 -7.44 3.39 13.55
CA GLY A 182 -8.84 3.58 13.95
C GLY A 182 -9.45 4.94 13.61
N ILE A 183 -8.72 5.83 12.94
CA ILE A 183 -9.24 7.13 12.48
C ILE A 183 -9.74 7.00 11.05
N GLN A 184 -10.92 7.56 10.78
CA GLN A 184 -11.44 7.73 9.42
C GLN A 184 -11.07 9.13 8.91
N TYR A 185 -10.52 9.18 7.71
CA TYR A 185 -10.19 10.41 6.99
C TYR A 185 -11.21 10.65 5.89
N VAL A 186 -11.63 11.90 5.73
CA VAL A 186 -12.55 12.32 4.66
C VAL A 186 -11.99 13.62 4.10
N ASP A 187 -11.50 13.57 2.87
CA ASP A 187 -10.91 14.71 2.18
C ASP A 187 -11.60 14.91 0.82
N GLU A 188 -11.72 16.16 0.39
CA GLU A 188 -12.19 16.52 -0.93
C GLU A 188 -10.99 16.73 -1.87
N ILE A 189 -11.01 16.03 -3.01
CA ILE A 189 -10.00 16.19 -4.04
C ILE A 189 -10.52 17.25 -5.02
N GLY A 190 -10.06 18.49 -4.81
CA GLY A 190 -10.42 19.63 -5.62
C GLY A 190 -9.76 19.68 -7.01
#